data_72003f2860faaa55a626c5445ab9e434
#
_entry.id   72003f2860faaa55a626c5445ab9e434
#
_cell.length_a   1.000
_cell.length_b   1.000
_cell.length_c   1.000
_cell.angle_alpha   90.00
_cell.angle_beta   90.00
_cell.angle_gamma   90.00
#
_symmetry.space_group_name_H-M   'P 1'
#
loop_
_entity.id
_entity.type
_entity.pdbx_description
1 polymer ?
#
loop_
_entity_poly.entity_id
_entity_poly.type
_entity_poly.pdbx_seq_one_letter_code
_entity_poly.pdbx_strand_id
1 'polypeptide(L)'
;NDMATLKFNAMTKYEFAEMIRDIEREHDMMYCIELKNSNNVIGAVFINPDRLRYRVNALSLSYYLDCRYYRNGYMYEALQAIIIKLFEQEIDIISARVFKENTASARLLEKLGFQYEGCLRMGVTGYQEIVHDDFFYSISLL
;
A
#
# COMPACT_ATOMS: atom_id res chain seq x y z
N ASN A 1 -13.69 9.20 0.53
CA ASN A 1 -12.60 9.17 -0.43
C ASN A 1 -11.31 8.81 0.25
N ASP A 2 -10.58 7.91 -0.37
CA ASP A 2 -9.27 7.47 0.07
C ASP A 2 -8.24 8.54 -0.26
N MET A 3 -7.72 9.22 0.76
CA MET A 3 -6.75 10.31 0.59
C MET A 3 -5.41 9.81 0.00
N ALA A 4 -5.05 8.57 0.25
CA ALA A 4 -3.84 7.99 -0.33
C ALA A 4 -3.99 7.78 -1.84
N THR A 5 -5.17 7.41 -2.30
CA THR A 5 -5.44 7.21 -3.73
C THR A 5 -5.77 8.48 -4.48
N LEU A 6 -6.18 9.56 -3.82
CA LEU A 6 -6.48 10.82 -4.49
C LEU A 6 -5.31 11.35 -5.31
N LYS A 7 -4.09 11.16 -4.82
CA LYS A 7 -2.88 11.55 -5.55
C LYS A 7 -2.79 10.81 -6.89
N PHE A 8 -3.06 9.52 -6.89
CA PHE A 8 -3.02 8.69 -8.10
C PHE A 8 -4.22 8.95 -9.01
N ASN A 9 -5.39 9.16 -8.44
CA ASN A 9 -6.59 9.49 -9.23
C ASN A 9 -6.46 10.80 -9.98
N ALA A 10 -5.61 11.72 -9.51
CA ALA A 10 -5.33 12.97 -10.18
C ALA A 10 -4.32 12.83 -11.32
N MET A 11 -3.67 11.68 -11.46
CA MET A 11 -2.68 11.42 -12.49
C MET A 11 -3.33 11.02 -13.81
N THR A 12 -2.75 11.44 -14.91
CA THR A 12 -3.06 10.91 -16.25
C THR A 12 -2.48 9.50 -16.39
N LYS A 13 -2.93 8.76 -17.41
CA LYS A 13 -2.33 7.45 -17.73
C LYS A 13 -0.83 7.55 -17.98
N TYR A 14 -0.39 8.63 -18.61
CA TYR A 14 1.03 8.86 -18.90
C TYR A 14 1.83 9.07 -17.60
N GLU A 15 1.35 9.93 -16.72
CA GLU A 15 1.99 10.19 -15.43
C GLU A 15 2.05 8.96 -14.56
N PHE A 16 1.00 8.15 -14.55
CA PHE A 16 0.98 6.88 -13.83
C PHE A 16 2.01 5.91 -14.39
N ALA A 17 2.11 5.78 -15.72
CA ALA A 17 3.10 4.93 -16.37
C ALA A 17 4.53 5.38 -16.07
N GLU A 18 4.78 6.69 -16.03
CA GLU A 18 6.07 7.27 -15.63
C GLU A 18 6.40 6.93 -14.18
N MET A 19 5.42 7.10 -13.28
CA MET A 19 5.58 6.76 -11.86
C MET A 19 5.92 5.29 -11.68
N ILE A 20 5.25 4.39 -12.39
CA ILE A 20 5.52 2.94 -12.34
C ILE A 20 6.96 2.66 -12.78
N ARG A 21 7.43 3.28 -13.86
CA ARG A 21 8.81 3.12 -14.32
C ARG A 21 9.83 3.64 -13.31
N ASP A 22 9.56 4.75 -12.66
CA ASP A 22 10.42 5.30 -11.62
C ASP A 22 10.49 4.36 -10.40
N ILE A 23 9.36 3.78 -10.01
CA ILE A 23 9.28 2.81 -8.92
C ILE A 23 10.06 1.54 -9.28
N GLU A 24 9.93 1.03 -10.50
CA GLU A 24 10.70 -0.13 -10.96
C GLU A 24 12.20 0.09 -10.91
N ARG A 25 12.67 1.32 -11.07
CA ARG A 25 14.09 1.68 -10.93
C ARG A 25 14.55 1.80 -9.50
N GLU A 26 13.67 2.24 -8.59
CA GLU A 26 14.00 2.58 -7.20
C GLU A 26 13.69 1.45 -6.21
N HIS A 27 12.77 0.55 -6.57
CA HIS A 27 12.26 -0.48 -5.69
C HIS A 27 12.41 -1.87 -6.30
N ASP A 28 12.78 -2.82 -5.47
CA ASP A 28 13.09 -4.18 -5.89
C ASP A 28 11.83 -4.97 -6.28
N MET A 29 10.61 -4.53 -5.90
CA MET A 29 9.43 -5.36 -6.12
C MET A 29 8.14 -4.55 -6.25
N MET A 30 7.39 -4.90 -7.29
CA MET A 30 6.05 -4.36 -7.54
C MET A 30 5.19 -5.47 -8.12
N TYR A 31 3.92 -5.52 -7.71
CA TYR A 31 2.91 -6.40 -8.30
C TYR A 31 1.80 -5.57 -8.92
N CYS A 32 1.46 -5.89 -10.16
CA CYS A 32 0.24 -5.36 -10.77
C CYS A 32 -0.95 -6.24 -10.42
N ILE A 33 -2.09 -5.61 -10.19
CA ILE A 33 -3.35 -6.31 -9.98
C ILE A 33 -4.11 -6.32 -11.30
N GLU A 34 -4.30 -7.52 -11.85
CA GLU A 34 -5.02 -7.71 -13.10
C GLU A 34 -6.35 -8.41 -12.85
N LEU A 35 -7.40 -7.88 -13.47
CA LEU A 35 -8.72 -8.50 -13.36
C LEU A 35 -8.75 -9.80 -14.18
N LYS A 36 -9.19 -10.90 -13.55
CA LYS A 36 -9.30 -12.19 -14.23
C LYS A 36 -10.19 -12.10 -15.46
N ASN A 37 -9.85 -12.88 -16.49
CA ASN A 37 -10.57 -12.96 -17.76
C ASN A 37 -10.60 -11.64 -18.56
N SER A 38 -9.73 -10.71 -18.20
CA SER A 38 -9.49 -9.50 -18.94
C SER A 38 -8.00 -9.15 -18.84
N ASN A 39 -7.52 -8.28 -19.70
CA ASN A 39 -6.13 -7.80 -19.62
C ASN A 39 -6.07 -6.42 -18.93
N ASN A 40 -7.08 -6.11 -18.11
CA ASN A 40 -7.15 -4.83 -17.41
C ASN A 40 -6.34 -4.87 -16.13
N VAL A 41 -5.32 -4.04 -16.06
CA VAL A 41 -4.60 -3.76 -14.82
C VAL A 41 -5.40 -2.72 -14.06
N ILE A 42 -5.84 -3.08 -12.85
CA ILE A 42 -6.74 -2.25 -12.04
C ILE A 42 -6.05 -1.61 -10.84
N GLY A 43 -4.84 -2.03 -10.53
CA GLY A 43 -4.09 -1.52 -9.39
C GLY A 43 -2.68 -2.06 -9.31
N ALA A 44 -2.00 -1.69 -8.24
CA ALA A 44 -0.62 -2.13 -7.99
C ALA A 44 -0.34 -2.20 -6.50
N VAL A 45 0.60 -3.06 -6.13
CA VAL A 45 1.15 -3.16 -4.77
C VAL A 45 2.65 -2.99 -4.87
N PHE A 46 3.19 -2.09 -4.07
CA PHE A 46 4.62 -1.79 -4.01
C PHE A 46 5.19 -2.32 -2.71
N ILE A 47 6.33 -2.98 -2.80
CA ILE A 47 7.04 -3.54 -1.66
C ILE A 47 8.35 -2.81 -1.50
N ASN A 48 8.50 -2.14 -0.37
CA ASN A 48 9.63 -1.27 -0.07
C ASN A 48 10.33 -1.73 1.20
N PRO A 49 11.62 -1.38 1.37
CA PRO A 49 12.25 -1.54 2.67
C PRO A 49 11.51 -0.76 3.75
N ASP A 50 11.32 -1.36 4.92
CA ASP A 50 10.82 -0.62 6.08
C ASP A 50 12.01 0.09 6.74
N ARG A 51 12.04 1.40 6.65
CA ARG A 51 13.15 2.21 7.15
C ARG A 51 13.01 2.62 8.62
N LEU A 52 11.92 2.26 9.26
CA LEU A 52 11.69 2.59 10.66
C LEU A 52 12.25 1.55 11.61
N ARG A 53 12.44 0.33 11.12
CA ARG A 53 12.95 -0.77 11.91
C ARG A 53 14.43 -1.00 11.64
N TYR A 54 15.17 -1.34 12.69
CA TYR A 54 16.60 -1.50 12.63
C TYR A 54 16.98 -2.97 12.90
N ARG A 55 17.69 -3.57 11.94
CA ARG A 55 18.18 -4.95 12.02
C ARG A 55 17.07 -6.00 12.19
N VAL A 56 15.94 -5.75 11.60
CA VAL A 56 14.80 -6.67 11.50
C VAL A 56 14.50 -6.86 10.02
N ASN A 57 14.16 -8.07 9.60
CA ASN A 57 13.72 -8.33 8.23
C ASN A 57 12.30 -7.78 8.03
N ALA A 58 12.23 -6.52 7.70
CA ALA A 58 10.99 -5.77 7.62
C ALA A 58 10.79 -5.19 6.24
N LEU A 59 9.57 -5.31 5.74
CA LEU A 59 9.14 -4.68 4.49
C LEU A 59 7.93 -3.79 4.75
N SER A 60 7.74 -2.81 3.88
CA SER A 60 6.59 -1.92 3.92
C SER A 60 5.79 -2.06 2.63
N LEU A 61 4.47 -2.10 2.76
CA LEU A 61 3.56 -2.14 1.61
C LEU A 61 2.95 -0.78 1.38
N SER A 62 2.87 -0.39 0.12
CA SER A 62 1.97 0.65 -0.35
C SER A 62 1.19 0.13 -1.53
N TYR A 63 0.00 0.65 -1.77
CA TYR A 63 -0.89 0.07 -2.77
C TYR A 63 -1.85 1.10 -3.33
N TYR A 64 -2.29 0.82 -4.55
CA TYR A 64 -3.24 1.64 -5.28
C TYR A 64 -4.23 0.74 -6.02
N LEU A 65 -5.50 1.14 -6.00
CA LEU A 65 -6.56 0.51 -6.77
C LEU A 65 -7.37 1.60 -7.49
N ASP A 66 -7.67 1.37 -8.76
CA ASP A 66 -8.56 2.25 -9.50
C ASP A 66 -9.93 2.32 -8.80
N CYS A 67 -10.41 3.52 -8.54
CA CYS A 67 -11.64 3.75 -7.76
C CYS A 67 -12.88 3.09 -8.35
N ARG A 68 -12.88 2.82 -9.66
CA ARG A 68 -13.99 2.11 -10.31
C ARG A 68 -14.15 0.66 -9.81
N TYR A 69 -13.11 0.12 -9.19
CA TYR A 69 -13.06 -1.26 -8.71
C TYR A 69 -13.11 -1.38 -7.20
N TYR A 70 -13.38 -0.27 -6.49
CA TYR A 70 -13.52 -0.29 -5.04
C TYR A 70 -14.71 -1.16 -4.60
N ARG A 71 -14.66 -1.64 -3.36
CA ARG A 71 -15.74 -2.39 -2.69
C ARG A 71 -16.03 -3.77 -3.27
N ASN A 72 -15.10 -4.34 -4.03
CA ASN A 72 -15.22 -5.70 -4.57
C ASN A 72 -14.29 -6.70 -3.89
N GLY A 73 -13.50 -6.26 -2.91
CA GLY A 73 -12.55 -7.12 -2.21
C GLY A 73 -11.26 -7.42 -2.98
N TYR A 74 -11.01 -6.78 -4.09
CA TYR A 74 -9.83 -7.06 -4.94
C TYR A 74 -8.52 -6.76 -4.23
N MET A 75 -8.43 -5.62 -3.55
CA MET A 75 -7.20 -5.27 -2.82
C MET A 75 -6.98 -6.19 -1.62
N TYR A 76 -8.04 -6.56 -0.92
CA TYR A 76 -7.96 -7.53 0.17
C TYR A 76 -7.38 -8.87 -0.31
N GLU A 77 -7.91 -9.38 -1.41
CA GLU A 77 -7.46 -10.64 -2.01
C GLU A 77 -5.98 -10.55 -2.45
N ALA A 78 -5.61 -9.48 -3.12
CA ALA A 78 -4.24 -9.27 -3.59
C ALA A 78 -3.26 -9.16 -2.43
N LEU A 79 -3.55 -8.34 -1.43
CA LEU A 79 -2.68 -8.16 -0.27
C LEU A 79 -2.55 -9.44 0.55
N GLN A 80 -3.64 -10.18 0.73
CA GLN A 80 -3.60 -11.46 1.44
C GLN A 80 -2.63 -12.43 0.79
N ALA A 81 -2.68 -12.56 -0.53
CA ALA A 81 -1.80 -13.45 -1.27
C ALA A 81 -0.32 -12.98 -1.18
N ILE A 82 -0.08 -11.69 -1.29
CA ILE A 82 1.27 -11.12 -1.20
C ILE A 82 1.86 -11.29 0.20
N ILE A 83 1.07 -11.04 1.24
CA ILE A 83 1.51 -11.19 2.63
C ILE A 83 1.93 -12.62 2.93
N ILE A 84 1.13 -13.60 2.49
CA ILE A 84 1.47 -15.03 2.66
C ILE A 84 2.80 -15.34 1.97
N LYS A 85 2.96 -14.88 0.74
CA LYS A 85 4.19 -15.10 -0.04
C LYS A 85 5.41 -14.48 0.63
N LEU A 86 5.28 -13.28 1.18
CA LEU A 86 6.40 -12.61 1.84
C LEU A 86 6.82 -13.32 3.12
N PHE A 87 5.87 -13.80 3.92
CA PHE A 87 6.21 -14.56 5.12
C PHE A 87 6.88 -15.89 4.80
N GLU A 88 6.58 -16.51 3.66
CA GLU A 88 7.29 -17.70 3.18
C GLU A 88 8.77 -17.41 2.86
N GLN A 89 9.12 -16.15 2.64
CA GLN A 89 10.48 -15.69 2.36
C GLN A 89 11.24 -15.22 3.60
N GLU A 90 10.83 -15.65 4.78
CA GLU A 90 11.49 -15.34 6.06
C GLU A 90 11.46 -13.85 6.43
N ILE A 91 10.45 -13.13 6.01
CA ILE A 91 10.20 -11.76 6.47
C ILE A 91 9.60 -11.81 7.88
N ASP A 92 10.12 -11.01 8.79
CA ASP A 92 9.69 -11.00 10.19
C ASP A 92 8.42 -10.18 10.39
N ILE A 93 8.34 -9.03 9.74
CA ILE A 93 7.23 -8.08 9.91
C ILE A 93 6.99 -7.29 8.64
N ILE A 94 5.72 -7.02 8.37
CA ILE A 94 5.28 -6.20 7.23
C ILE A 94 4.52 -5.01 7.78
N SER A 95 4.90 -3.81 7.39
CA SER A 95 4.25 -2.57 7.79
C SER A 95 3.47 -1.94 6.64
N ALA A 96 2.55 -1.06 7.00
CA ALA A 96 1.83 -0.20 6.06
C ALA A 96 1.50 1.11 6.76
N ARG A 97 1.45 2.19 5.99
CA ARG A 97 1.14 3.53 6.49
C ARG A 97 -0.11 4.02 5.80
N VAL A 98 -0.99 4.66 6.55
CA VAL A 98 -2.22 5.26 6.01
C VAL A 98 -2.42 6.64 6.60
N PHE A 99 -2.96 7.56 5.80
CA PHE A 99 -3.38 8.85 6.33
C PHE A 99 -4.48 8.65 7.37
N LYS A 100 -4.46 9.44 8.42
CA LYS A 100 -5.45 9.37 9.50
C LYS A 100 -6.90 9.38 8.96
N GLU A 101 -7.16 10.17 7.94
CA GLU A 101 -8.47 10.32 7.32
C GLU A 101 -8.86 9.15 6.41
N ASN A 102 -7.91 8.32 6.04
CA ASN A 102 -8.13 7.18 5.15
C ASN A 102 -8.66 5.99 5.93
N THR A 103 -9.90 6.08 6.38
CA THR A 103 -10.53 5.04 7.20
C THR A 103 -10.77 3.74 6.44
N ALA A 104 -11.00 3.81 5.13
CA ALA A 104 -11.19 2.63 4.30
C ALA A 104 -9.93 1.77 4.25
N SER A 105 -8.76 2.38 4.09
CA SER A 105 -7.48 1.68 4.08
C SER A 105 -7.14 1.13 5.49
N ALA A 106 -7.42 1.88 6.54
CA ALA A 106 -7.23 1.41 7.91
C ALA A 106 -8.07 0.15 8.19
N ARG A 107 -9.33 0.15 7.79
CA ARG A 107 -10.22 -1.02 7.94
C ARG A 107 -9.73 -2.21 7.13
N LEU A 108 -9.22 -1.98 5.92
CA LEU A 108 -8.64 -3.03 5.10
C LEU A 108 -7.45 -3.69 5.80
N LEU A 109 -6.55 -2.90 6.36
CA LEU A 109 -5.40 -3.40 7.10
C LEU A 109 -5.81 -4.18 8.36
N GLU A 110 -6.76 -3.66 9.11
CA GLU A 110 -7.29 -4.35 10.29
C GLU A 110 -7.92 -5.71 9.91
N LYS A 111 -8.68 -5.74 8.82
CA LYS A 111 -9.29 -6.97 8.31
C LYS A 111 -8.25 -8.00 7.88
N LEU A 112 -7.10 -7.55 7.37
CA LEU A 112 -5.98 -8.40 7.02
C LEU A 112 -5.20 -8.92 8.24
N GLY A 113 -5.47 -8.37 9.43
CA GLY A 113 -4.79 -8.76 10.66
C GLY A 113 -3.68 -7.82 11.10
N PHE A 114 -3.53 -6.68 10.45
CA PHE A 114 -2.57 -5.65 10.88
C PHE A 114 -3.00 -5.05 12.21
N GLN A 115 -2.01 -4.72 13.02
CA GLN A 115 -2.20 -4.03 14.30
C GLN A 115 -1.75 -2.58 14.17
N TYR A 116 -2.53 -1.68 14.77
CA TYR A 116 -2.16 -0.27 14.87
C TYR A 116 -0.97 -0.10 15.81
N GLU A 117 0.06 0.62 15.37
CA GLU A 117 1.27 0.85 16.16
C GLU A 117 1.39 2.29 16.66
N GLY A 118 0.83 3.25 15.96
CA GLY A 118 0.94 4.63 16.39
C GLY A 118 0.69 5.65 15.29
N CYS A 119 0.78 6.91 15.67
CA CYS A 119 0.55 8.06 14.81
C CYS A 119 1.79 8.96 14.78
N LEU A 120 2.23 9.30 13.58
CA LEU A 120 3.20 10.36 13.38
C LEU A 120 2.43 11.62 12.97
N ARG A 121 2.39 12.60 13.87
CA ARG A 121 1.72 13.87 13.58
C ARG A 121 2.44 14.61 12.48
N MET A 122 1.68 15.17 11.54
CA MET A 122 2.23 15.91 10.39
C MET A 122 3.26 15.06 9.63
N GLY A 123 2.95 13.78 9.46
CA GLY A 123 3.90 12.80 8.95
C GLY A 123 4.05 12.79 7.45
N VAL A 124 3.11 13.36 6.71
CA VAL A 124 3.13 13.28 5.24
C VAL A 124 2.36 14.44 4.63
N THR A 125 2.87 14.97 3.52
CA THR A 125 2.16 15.91 2.67
C THR A 125 1.52 15.15 1.52
N GLY A 126 0.21 15.23 1.42
CA GLY A 126 -0.57 14.56 0.39
C GLY A 126 -0.98 15.46 -0.76
N TYR A 127 -2.09 15.10 -1.38
CA TYR A 127 -2.66 15.84 -2.49
C TYR A 127 -3.00 17.27 -2.10
N GLN A 128 -2.78 18.22 -3.01
CA GLN A 128 -2.99 19.68 -2.82
C GLN A 128 -2.19 20.27 -1.63
N GLU A 129 -1.02 19.72 -1.35
CA GLU A 129 -0.13 20.19 -0.28
C GLU A 129 -0.76 20.10 1.12
N ILE A 130 -1.77 19.26 1.31
CA ILE A 130 -2.40 19.05 2.60
C ILE A 130 -1.50 18.14 3.45
N VAL A 131 -1.17 18.61 4.65
CA VAL A 131 -0.38 17.83 5.62
C VAL A 131 -1.32 16.93 6.43
N HIS A 132 -0.97 15.65 6.53
CA HIS A 132 -1.74 14.65 7.24
C HIS A 132 -0.94 14.02 8.36
N ASP A 133 -1.65 13.64 9.41
CA ASP A 133 -1.13 12.68 10.37
C ASP A 133 -1.08 11.30 9.71
N ASP A 134 -0.05 10.54 10.01
CA ASP A 134 0.22 9.26 9.37
C ASP A 134 0.13 8.13 10.38
N PHE A 135 -0.77 7.18 10.13
CA PHE A 135 -0.98 6.02 10.99
C PHE A 135 -0.12 4.85 10.52
N PHE A 136 0.52 4.19 11.47
CA PHE A 136 1.37 3.02 11.25
C PHE A 136 0.68 1.76 11.68
N TYR A 137 0.70 0.76 10.80
CA TYR A 137 0.16 -0.58 11.03
C TYR A 137 1.22 -1.62 10.70
N SER A 138 1.16 -2.76 11.35
CA SER A 138 2.05 -3.88 11.02
C SER A 138 1.40 -5.23 11.28
N ILE A 139 1.91 -6.24 10.59
CA ILE A 139 1.54 -7.63 10.80
C ILE A 139 2.80 -8.48 10.90
N SER A 140 2.84 -9.40 11.85
CA SER A 140 3.90 -10.38 11.99
C SER A 140 3.31 -11.74 12.35
N LEU A 141 4.10 -12.82 12.18
CA LEU A 141 3.70 -14.15 12.57
C LEU A 141 3.96 -14.43 14.07
N LEU A 142 4.64 -13.52 14.73
CA LEU A 142 5.00 -13.66 16.15
C LEU A 142 3.98 -13.04 17.08
#